data_943de569438723b8e827f7e086f1f5fa
#
_entry.id   943de569438723b8e827f7e086f1f5fa
#
_cell.length_a   1.000
_cell.length_b   1.000
_cell.length_c   1.000
_cell.angle_alpha   90.00
_cell.angle_beta   90.00
_cell.angle_gamma   90.00
#
_symmetry.space_group_name_H-M   'P 1'
#
loop_
_entity.id
_entity.type
_entity.pdbx_description
1 polymer ?
#
loop_
_entity_poly.entity_id
_entity_poly.type
_entity_poly.pdbx_seq_one_letter_code
_entity_poly.pdbx_strand_id
1 'polypeptide(L)'
;MDPSSAVNWQSVDTVLLDMDGTLLDLRFDNWFWLTFVPSRYAAAHGISEAEAQRRLAPKFRDVAHTLQWYCIEYWTRELELDIPALKRETLPRVGFLPGAEGFLQKLRASGKRVVLVTNSHPTTLAIKNERVALTQYFDACYS
;
A
#
# COMPACT_ATOMS: atom_id res chain seq x y z
N MET A 1 -1.04 -26.77 11.01
CA MET A 1 -0.19 -26.69 9.81
C MET A 1 0.74 -27.88 9.80
N ASP A 2 0.72 -28.64 8.74
CA ASP A 2 1.60 -29.78 8.57
C ASP A 2 3.05 -29.25 8.44
N PRO A 3 4.00 -29.71 9.28
CA PRO A 3 5.40 -29.33 9.20
C PRO A 3 6.08 -29.75 7.87
N SER A 4 5.40 -30.55 7.04
CA SER A 4 5.89 -30.97 5.71
C SER A 4 5.77 -29.91 4.62
N SER A 5 5.16 -28.74 4.87
CA SER A 5 4.99 -27.65 3.88
C SER A 5 6.07 -26.56 3.92
N ALA A 6 7.22 -26.84 4.52
CA ALA A 6 8.35 -25.91 4.48
C ALA A 6 8.82 -25.69 3.03
N VAL A 7 8.93 -24.41 2.63
CA VAL A 7 9.41 -24.06 1.29
C VAL A 7 10.82 -24.62 1.08
N ASN A 8 10.99 -25.41 0.03
CA ASN A 8 12.34 -25.85 -0.38
C ASN A 8 13.05 -24.71 -1.11
N TRP A 9 13.73 -23.87 -0.37
CA TRP A 9 14.42 -22.70 -0.89
C TRP A 9 15.49 -23.00 -1.93
N GLN A 10 16.04 -24.22 -1.94
CA GLN A 10 17.04 -24.62 -2.92
C GLN A 10 16.46 -24.74 -4.34
N SER A 11 15.18 -25.08 -4.46
CA SER A 11 14.47 -25.20 -5.74
C SER A 11 13.76 -23.90 -6.18
N VAL A 12 13.89 -22.81 -5.42
CA VAL A 12 13.28 -21.52 -5.73
C VAL A 12 14.29 -20.63 -6.43
N ASP A 13 14.02 -20.22 -7.66
CA ASP A 13 14.84 -19.28 -8.43
C ASP A 13 14.33 -17.83 -8.31
N THR A 14 13.00 -17.66 -8.27
CA THR A 14 12.36 -16.36 -8.24
C THR A 14 11.35 -16.28 -7.10
N VAL A 15 11.35 -15.15 -6.38
CA VAL A 15 10.40 -14.85 -5.31
C VAL A 15 9.55 -13.65 -5.72
N LEU A 16 8.24 -13.85 -5.76
CA LEU A 16 7.25 -12.80 -6.02
C LEU A 16 6.67 -12.34 -4.69
N LEU A 17 6.68 -11.05 -4.44
CA LEU A 17 6.18 -10.47 -3.20
C LEU A 17 5.16 -9.36 -3.48
N ASP A 18 4.08 -9.35 -2.72
CA ASP A 18 3.18 -8.20 -2.64
C ASP A 18 3.77 -7.14 -1.69
N MET A 19 3.19 -5.94 -1.71
CA MET A 19 3.63 -4.81 -0.92
C MET A 19 2.79 -4.63 0.35
N ASP A 20 1.56 -4.17 0.19
CA ASP A 20 0.70 -3.75 1.30
C ASP A 20 0.13 -4.95 2.06
N GLY A 21 0.37 -4.99 3.38
CA GLY A 21 -0.03 -6.12 4.23
C GLY A 21 0.91 -7.34 4.13
N THR A 22 1.94 -7.29 3.30
CA THR A 22 2.97 -8.34 3.15
C THR A 22 4.34 -7.84 3.59
N LEU A 23 4.79 -6.73 3.06
CA LEU A 23 6.05 -6.06 3.40
C LEU A 23 5.83 -4.78 4.19
N LEU A 24 4.85 -3.98 3.81
CA LEU A 24 4.48 -2.74 4.47
C LEU A 24 3.25 -2.95 5.36
N ASP A 25 3.21 -2.20 6.45
CA ASP A 25 2.12 -2.28 7.42
C ASP A 25 0.83 -1.68 6.85
N LEU A 26 -0.17 -2.52 6.68
CA LEU A 26 -1.48 -2.14 6.15
C LEU A 26 -2.27 -1.21 7.10
N ARG A 27 -1.88 -1.10 8.38
CA ARG A 27 -2.51 -0.16 9.33
C ARG A 27 -2.42 1.28 8.85
N PHE A 28 -1.34 1.64 8.13
CA PHE A 28 -1.22 2.96 7.52
C PHE A 28 -2.34 3.20 6.49
N ASP A 29 -2.55 2.27 5.55
CA ASP A 29 -3.55 2.43 4.49
C ASP A 29 -4.97 2.44 5.06
N ASN A 30 -5.26 1.58 6.03
CA ASN A 30 -6.54 1.57 6.71
C ASN A 30 -6.81 2.90 7.43
N TRP A 31 -5.85 3.40 8.20
CA TRP A 31 -5.97 4.70 8.86
C TRP A 31 -6.12 5.84 7.84
N PHE A 32 -5.33 5.83 6.76
CA PHE A 32 -5.39 6.86 5.71
C PHE A 32 -6.79 6.96 5.11
N TRP A 33 -7.35 5.84 4.67
CA TRP A 33 -8.65 5.84 3.99
C TRP A 33 -9.85 5.94 4.94
N LEU A 34 -9.77 5.39 6.14
CA LEU A 34 -10.91 5.32 7.05
C LEU A 34 -10.96 6.44 8.10
N THR A 35 -9.85 7.17 8.28
CA THR A 35 -9.77 8.24 9.30
C THR A 35 -9.27 9.55 8.69
N PHE A 36 -8.09 9.53 8.07
CA PHE A 36 -7.43 10.75 7.61
C PHE A 36 -8.15 11.40 6.41
N VAL A 37 -8.46 10.64 5.37
CA VAL A 37 -9.20 11.15 4.20
C VAL A 37 -10.58 11.68 4.58
N PRO A 38 -11.41 10.99 5.39
CA PRO A 38 -12.67 11.55 5.85
C PRO A 38 -12.54 12.88 6.62
N SER A 39 -11.51 13.01 7.46
CA SER A 39 -11.24 14.27 8.18
C SER A 39 -10.92 15.42 7.21
N ARG A 40 -10.07 15.16 6.20
CA ARG A 40 -9.75 16.16 5.17
C ARG A 40 -10.93 16.49 4.27
N TYR A 41 -11.75 15.52 3.93
CA TYR A 41 -12.99 15.70 3.19
C TYR A 41 -13.97 16.56 3.98
N ALA A 42 -14.15 16.30 5.27
CA ALA A 42 -14.98 17.10 6.16
C ALA A 42 -14.56 18.57 6.19
N ALA A 43 -13.25 18.82 6.37
CA ALA A 43 -12.69 20.16 6.37
C ALA A 43 -12.91 20.90 5.05
N ALA A 44 -12.69 20.23 3.92
CA ALA A 44 -12.85 20.79 2.58
C ALA A 44 -14.30 21.14 2.25
N HIS A 45 -15.28 20.40 2.79
CA HIS A 45 -16.70 20.58 2.51
C HIS A 45 -17.46 21.30 3.62
N GLY A 46 -16.80 21.70 4.71
CA GLY A 46 -17.45 22.40 5.83
C GLY A 46 -18.50 21.55 6.55
N ILE A 47 -18.29 20.25 6.65
CA ILE A 47 -19.20 19.29 7.30
C ILE A 47 -18.49 18.59 8.47
N SER A 48 -19.27 17.87 9.31
CA SER A 48 -18.69 17.08 10.39
C SER A 48 -17.98 15.82 9.85
N GLU A 49 -17.04 15.29 10.63
CA GLU A 49 -16.39 14.01 10.28
C GLU A 49 -17.38 12.85 10.19
N ALA A 50 -18.39 12.83 11.07
CA ALA A 50 -19.45 11.81 11.02
C ALA A 50 -20.25 11.89 9.70
N GLU A 51 -20.54 13.09 9.22
CA GLU A 51 -21.20 13.29 7.92
C GLU A 51 -20.28 12.88 6.77
N ALA A 52 -19.01 13.24 6.82
CA ALA A 52 -18.01 12.81 5.83
C ALA A 52 -17.95 11.29 5.74
N GLN A 53 -17.86 10.60 6.86
CA GLN A 53 -17.85 9.13 6.90
C GLN A 53 -19.11 8.52 6.28
N ARG A 54 -20.30 9.09 6.59
CA ARG A 54 -21.56 8.63 5.98
C ARG A 54 -21.57 8.78 4.46
N ARG A 55 -21.02 9.88 3.94
CA ARG A 55 -20.94 10.13 2.48
C ARG A 55 -19.92 9.27 1.78
N LEU A 56 -18.79 9.00 2.43
CA LEU A 56 -17.68 8.25 1.84
C LEU A 56 -17.86 6.73 1.90
N ALA A 57 -18.49 6.21 2.95
CA ALA A 57 -18.67 4.77 3.13
C ALA A 57 -19.32 4.06 1.92
N PRO A 58 -20.43 4.55 1.31
CA PRO A 58 -20.97 3.93 0.10
C PRO A 58 -20.00 4.03 -1.08
N LYS A 59 -19.31 5.18 -1.27
CA LYS A 59 -18.34 5.34 -2.36
C LYS A 59 -17.21 4.31 -2.28
N PHE A 60 -16.68 4.08 -1.08
CA PHE A 60 -15.64 3.07 -0.85
C PHE A 60 -16.16 1.65 -1.11
N ARG A 61 -17.36 1.34 -0.63
CA ARG A 61 -17.97 0.02 -0.81
C ARG A 61 -18.27 -0.30 -2.28
N ASP A 62 -18.75 0.67 -3.05
CA ASP A 62 -19.19 0.47 -4.42
C ASP A 62 -18.05 0.11 -5.38
N VAL A 63 -16.84 0.56 -5.08
CA VAL A 63 -15.63 0.25 -5.89
C VAL A 63 -14.69 -0.76 -5.23
N ALA A 64 -15.01 -1.24 -4.03
CA ALA A 64 -14.21 -2.25 -3.36
C ALA A 64 -14.03 -3.49 -4.27
N HIS A 65 -12.83 -4.07 -4.25
CA HIS A 65 -12.45 -5.23 -5.08
C HIS A 65 -12.39 -4.97 -6.60
N THR A 66 -12.44 -3.71 -7.04
CA THR A 66 -12.22 -3.32 -8.44
C THR A 66 -10.85 -2.65 -8.60
N LEU A 67 -10.36 -2.52 -9.85
CA LEU A 67 -9.14 -1.75 -10.12
C LEU A 67 -9.29 -0.26 -9.78
N GLN A 68 -10.51 0.27 -9.86
CA GLN A 68 -10.81 1.65 -9.46
C GLN A 68 -10.46 1.95 -8.00
N TRP A 69 -10.60 0.94 -7.11
CA TRP A 69 -10.21 1.05 -5.71
C TRP A 69 -8.75 1.52 -5.54
N TYR A 70 -7.87 1.06 -6.40
CA TYR A 70 -6.44 1.39 -6.36
C TYR A 70 -6.07 2.65 -7.15
N CYS A 71 -6.99 3.17 -7.97
CA CYS A 71 -6.71 4.29 -8.88
C CYS A 71 -6.70 5.62 -8.13
N ILE A 72 -5.52 6.21 -7.99
CA ILE A 72 -5.31 7.47 -7.26
C ILE A 72 -5.98 8.67 -7.96
N GLU A 73 -6.01 8.68 -9.30
CA GLU A 73 -6.66 9.70 -10.09
C GLU A 73 -8.19 9.63 -9.97
N TYR A 74 -8.74 8.42 -9.89
CA TYR A 74 -10.16 8.23 -9.62
C TYR A 74 -10.54 8.89 -8.30
N TRP A 75 -9.83 8.57 -7.22
CA TRP A 75 -10.12 9.13 -5.89
C TRP A 75 -9.88 10.63 -5.81
N THR A 76 -8.87 11.15 -6.50
CA THR A 76 -8.60 12.59 -6.55
C THR A 76 -9.78 13.34 -7.17
N ARG A 77 -10.36 12.83 -8.25
CA ARG A 77 -11.55 13.43 -8.88
C ARG A 77 -12.80 13.22 -8.05
N GLU A 78 -13.02 12.00 -7.58
CA GLU A 78 -14.25 11.62 -6.86
C GLU A 78 -14.41 12.37 -5.53
N LEU A 79 -13.30 12.66 -4.86
CA LEU A 79 -13.30 13.32 -3.56
C LEU A 79 -12.94 14.81 -3.65
N GLU A 80 -12.51 15.29 -4.81
CA GLU A 80 -12.01 16.66 -5.01
C GLU A 80 -10.88 17.01 -4.01
N LEU A 81 -10.01 16.04 -3.75
CA LEU A 81 -8.85 16.16 -2.86
C LEU A 81 -7.58 15.74 -3.60
N ASP A 82 -6.47 16.43 -3.34
CA ASP A 82 -5.16 16.02 -3.84
C ASP A 82 -4.65 14.81 -3.06
N ILE A 83 -5.09 13.62 -3.45
CA ILE A 83 -4.72 12.37 -2.77
C ILE A 83 -3.20 12.13 -2.77
N PRO A 84 -2.44 12.37 -3.87
CA PRO A 84 -0.98 12.27 -3.82
C PRO A 84 -0.35 13.17 -2.76
N ALA A 85 -0.76 14.42 -2.66
CA ALA A 85 -0.26 15.35 -1.63
C ALA A 85 -0.59 14.87 -0.22
N LEU A 86 -1.82 14.39 0.02
CA LEU A 86 -2.22 13.82 1.31
C LEU A 86 -1.40 12.58 1.68
N LYS A 87 -1.08 11.73 0.71
CA LYS A 87 -0.20 10.57 0.94
C LYS A 87 1.21 11.01 1.33
N ARG A 88 1.77 12.03 0.69
CA ARG A 88 3.09 12.57 1.05
C ARG A 88 3.09 13.19 2.45
N GLU A 89 2.04 13.91 2.82
CA GLU A 89 1.89 14.47 4.18
C GLU A 89 1.96 13.38 5.26
N THR A 90 1.46 12.20 4.94
CA THR A 90 1.36 11.08 5.89
C THR A 90 2.51 10.07 5.80
N LEU A 91 3.49 10.29 4.93
CA LEU A 91 4.65 9.41 4.73
C LEU A 91 5.35 8.95 6.00
N PRO A 92 5.52 9.77 7.06
CA PRO A 92 6.16 9.32 8.30
C PRO A 92 5.50 8.10 8.96
N ARG A 93 4.25 7.79 8.60
CA ARG A 93 3.52 6.62 9.11
C ARG A 93 3.74 5.35 8.30
N VAL A 94 4.34 5.45 7.11
CA VAL A 94 4.65 4.28 6.28
C VAL A 94 5.85 3.54 6.87
N GLY A 95 5.74 2.25 7.05
CA GLY A 95 6.80 1.42 7.59
C GLY A 95 6.69 -0.04 7.18
N PHE A 96 7.80 -0.74 7.31
CA PHE A 96 7.85 -2.18 7.14
C PHE A 96 7.11 -2.91 8.26
N LEU A 97 6.50 -4.04 7.91
CA LEU A 97 6.12 -5.03 8.91
C LEU A 97 7.35 -5.57 9.63
N PRO A 98 7.21 -5.98 10.91
CA PRO A 98 8.32 -6.56 11.65
C PRO A 98 8.97 -7.71 10.88
N GLY A 99 10.28 -7.64 10.70
CA GLY A 99 11.08 -8.66 10.00
C GLY A 99 11.08 -8.58 8.48
N ALA A 100 10.20 -7.79 7.85
CA ALA A 100 10.10 -7.71 6.39
C ALA A 100 11.39 -7.19 5.74
N GLU A 101 11.95 -6.11 6.27
CA GLU A 101 13.21 -5.56 5.74
C GLU A 101 14.37 -6.55 5.85
N GLY A 102 14.52 -7.20 7.02
CA GLY A 102 15.53 -8.24 7.21
C GLY A 102 15.36 -9.43 6.28
N PHE A 103 14.09 -9.81 5.98
CA PHE A 103 13.80 -10.85 4.99
C PHE A 103 14.23 -10.42 3.58
N LEU A 104 13.94 -9.19 3.15
CA LEU A 104 14.37 -8.66 1.86
C LEU A 104 15.90 -8.62 1.73
N GLN A 105 16.60 -8.21 2.77
CA GLN A 105 18.07 -8.22 2.80
C GLN A 105 18.63 -9.65 2.60
N LYS A 106 18.05 -10.64 3.26
CA LYS A 106 18.43 -12.05 3.10
C LYS A 106 18.14 -12.56 1.68
N LEU A 107 17.00 -12.19 1.10
CA LEU A 107 16.69 -12.55 -0.29
C LEU A 107 17.72 -11.95 -1.27
N ARG A 108 18.08 -10.69 -1.11
CA ARG A 108 19.11 -10.05 -1.94
C ARG A 108 20.47 -10.78 -1.83
N ALA A 109 20.84 -11.16 -0.62
CA ALA A 109 22.09 -11.90 -0.37
C ALA A 109 22.06 -13.34 -0.93
N SER A 110 20.89 -13.92 -1.14
CA SER A 110 20.73 -15.30 -1.63
C SER A 110 20.99 -15.48 -3.12
N GLY A 111 21.10 -14.38 -3.89
CA GLY A 111 21.25 -14.41 -5.35
C GLY A 111 19.98 -14.80 -6.12
N LYS A 112 18.85 -14.96 -5.44
CA LYS A 112 17.55 -15.24 -6.07
C LYS A 112 17.00 -13.99 -6.74
N ARG A 113 16.21 -14.17 -7.81
CA ARG A 113 15.46 -13.08 -8.41
C ARG A 113 14.30 -12.68 -7.49
N VAL A 114 14.17 -11.39 -7.19
CA VAL A 114 13.13 -10.86 -6.31
C VAL A 114 12.28 -9.85 -7.08
N VAL A 115 10.98 -10.08 -7.13
CA VAL A 115 10.05 -9.28 -7.94
C VAL A 115 8.90 -8.79 -7.06
N LEU A 116 8.62 -7.49 -7.11
CA LEU A 116 7.44 -6.89 -6.49
C LEU A 116 6.26 -6.97 -7.46
N VAL A 117 5.13 -7.48 -6.99
CA VAL A 117 3.86 -7.51 -7.72
C VAL A 117 2.77 -6.96 -6.81
N THR A 118 2.24 -5.80 -7.14
CA THR A 118 1.25 -5.12 -6.30
C THR A 118 0.12 -4.52 -7.13
N ASN A 119 -1.10 -4.48 -6.59
CA ASN A 119 -2.22 -3.74 -7.16
C ASN A 119 -2.16 -2.23 -6.83
N SER A 120 -1.23 -1.82 -5.99
CA SER A 120 -1.06 -0.41 -5.65
C SER A 120 -0.69 0.40 -6.89
N HIS A 121 -1.34 1.56 -7.07
CA HIS A 121 -1.07 2.44 -8.21
C HIS A 121 0.42 2.82 -8.27
N PRO A 122 1.03 2.96 -9.46
CA PRO A 122 2.44 3.35 -9.61
C PRO A 122 2.82 4.61 -8.84
N THR A 123 1.95 5.62 -8.82
CA THR A 123 2.17 6.85 -8.03
C THR A 123 2.21 6.57 -6.53
N THR A 124 1.34 5.69 -6.02
CA THR A 124 1.34 5.30 -4.62
C THR A 124 2.62 4.54 -4.26
N LEU A 125 3.05 3.61 -5.11
CA LEU A 125 4.32 2.90 -4.94
C LEU A 125 5.50 3.90 -4.89
N ALA A 126 5.56 4.83 -5.83
CA ALA A 126 6.60 5.85 -5.86
C ALA A 126 6.63 6.70 -4.57
N ILE A 127 5.46 7.15 -4.09
CA ILE A 127 5.34 7.92 -2.86
C ILE A 127 5.84 7.10 -1.65
N LYS A 128 5.37 5.86 -1.49
CA LYS A 128 5.83 4.99 -0.39
C LYS A 128 7.34 4.73 -0.45
N ASN A 129 7.87 4.58 -1.66
CA ASN A 129 9.30 4.37 -1.89
C ASN A 129 10.16 5.56 -1.46
N GLU A 130 9.64 6.78 -1.51
CA GLU A 130 10.33 7.98 -0.96
C GLU A 130 10.67 7.79 0.53
N ARG A 131 9.88 7.04 1.27
CA ARG A 131 10.07 6.81 2.72
C ARG A 131 10.89 5.58 3.03
N VAL A 132 10.60 4.44 2.40
CA VAL A 132 11.16 3.14 2.80
C VAL A 132 12.18 2.57 1.81
N ALA A 133 12.41 3.26 0.67
CA ALA A 133 13.33 2.84 -0.37
C ALA A 133 13.15 1.36 -0.79
N LEU A 134 11.88 0.93 -0.88
CA LEU A 134 11.50 -0.47 -1.06
C LEU A 134 12.06 -1.06 -2.35
N THR A 135 12.04 -0.29 -3.44
CA THR A 135 12.40 -0.80 -4.78
C THR A 135 13.85 -1.21 -4.91
N GLN A 136 14.74 -0.78 -4.02
CA GLN A 136 16.14 -1.22 -4.01
C GLN A 136 16.32 -2.72 -3.79
N TYR A 137 15.31 -3.39 -3.21
CA TYR A 137 15.38 -4.83 -2.91
C TYR A 137 14.91 -5.70 -4.06
N PHE A 138 14.38 -5.12 -5.15
CA PHE A 138 13.74 -5.86 -6.24
C PHE A 138 14.50 -5.73 -7.56
N ASP A 139 14.50 -6.82 -8.33
CA ASP A 139 15.04 -6.86 -9.70
C ASP A 139 14.01 -6.29 -10.69
N ALA A 140 12.71 -6.38 -10.37
CA ALA A 140 11.62 -5.80 -11.14
C ALA A 140 10.44 -5.48 -10.21
N CYS A 141 9.65 -4.46 -10.59
CA CYS A 141 8.43 -4.06 -9.89
C CYS A 141 7.29 -3.93 -10.91
N TYR A 142 6.15 -4.55 -10.59
CA TYR A 142 4.91 -4.46 -11.36
C TYR A 142 3.80 -3.91 -10.47
N SER A 143 3.16 -2.82 -10.92
CA SER A 143 2.06 -2.15 -10.22
C SER A 143 0.97 -1.67 -11.18
#